data_40cb3d3f3227e038c90f6fc26f37280a
#
_entry.id   40cb3d3f3227e038c90f6fc26f37280a
#
_cell.length_a   1.000
_cell.length_b   1.000
_cell.length_c   1.000
_cell.angle_alpha   90.00
_cell.angle_beta   90.00
_cell.angle_gamma   90.00
#
_symmetry.space_group_name_H-M   'P 1'
#
loop_
_entity.id
_entity.type
_entity.pdbx_description
1 polymer ?
#
loop_
_entity_poly.entity_id
_entity_poly.type
_entity_poly.pdbx_seq_one_letter_code
_entity_poly.pdbx_strand_id
1 'polypeptide(L)'
;MEKDISYNKEKFKTLAGNCTAEYVNYMPRGKNGMRCWEIKAQKPDGECMIVLLCDYGYKVDGKTVEITPFKNRDGRNEEIYRLYHEEGLSQLFLANLFNMSQPSVSLIVNKK
;
A
#
# COMPACT_ATOMS: atom_id res chain seq x y z
N MET A 1 9.95 23.36 -3.43
CA MET A 1 9.66 22.67 -3.56
C MET A 1 9.63 21.48 -3.12
N GLU A 2 9.14 20.93 -2.72
CA GLU A 2 9.25 19.91 -2.26
C GLU A 2 9.58 18.95 -2.99
N LYS A 3 10.15 18.39 -2.79
CA LYS A 3 10.60 17.50 -3.46
C LYS A 3 10.15 16.24 -3.16
N ASP A 4 10.02 15.38 -4.04
CA ASP A 4 9.64 14.04 -3.77
C ASP A 4 10.63 13.39 -2.87
N ILE A 5 10.15 12.78 -1.80
CA ILE A 5 10.98 11.95 -0.97
C ILE A 5 10.90 10.56 -1.59
N SER A 6 12.00 10.13 -2.18
CA SER A 6 12.01 8.87 -2.87
C SER A 6 12.13 7.69 -1.90
N TYR A 7 11.41 6.62 -2.19
CA TYR A 7 11.58 5.38 -1.45
C TYR A 7 12.89 4.72 -1.86
N ASN A 8 13.32 3.74 -1.06
CA ASN A 8 14.55 3.00 -1.33
C ASN A 8 14.31 2.05 -2.50
N LYS A 9 14.86 2.40 -3.65
CA LYS A 9 14.60 1.66 -4.88
C LYS A 9 15.25 0.28 -4.87
N GLU A 10 16.38 0.14 -4.19
CA GLU A 10 17.01 -1.16 -4.07
C GLU A 10 16.18 -2.11 -3.23
N LYS A 11 15.64 -1.60 -2.13
CA LYS A 11 14.77 -2.42 -1.29
C LYS A 11 13.51 -2.81 -2.03
N PHE A 12 12.93 -1.87 -2.77
CA PHE A 12 11.77 -2.15 -3.60
C PHE A 12 12.08 -3.26 -4.60
N LYS A 13 13.21 -3.15 -5.27
CA LYS A 13 13.59 -4.14 -6.27
C LYS A 13 13.82 -5.50 -5.63
N THR A 14 14.42 -5.54 -4.45
CA THR A 14 14.64 -6.79 -3.74
C THR A 14 13.31 -7.49 -3.44
N LEU A 15 12.30 -6.72 -3.06
CA LEU A 15 10.99 -7.28 -2.69
C LEU A 15 10.11 -7.55 -3.90
N ALA A 16 10.14 -6.66 -4.87
CA ALA A 16 9.18 -6.68 -5.97
C ALA A 16 9.76 -7.19 -7.29
N GLY A 17 11.08 -7.34 -7.38
CA GLY A 17 11.70 -7.84 -8.61
C GLY A 17 11.47 -6.93 -9.80
N ASN A 18 10.84 -7.46 -10.84
CA ASN A 18 10.63 -6.72 -12.07
C ASN A 18 9.34 -5.91 -12.09
N CYS A 19 8.72 -5.71 -10.92
CA CYS A 19 7.49 -4.94 -10.85
C CYS A 19 7.75 -3.47 -11.12
N THR A 20 6.73 -2.79 -11.62
CA THR A 20 6.76 -1.35 -11.85
C THR A 20 5.94 -0.67 -10.77
N ALA A 21 6.49 0.36 -10.14
CA ALA A 21 5.75 1.14 -9.16
C ALA A 21 4.77 2.05 -9.90
N GLU A 22 3.47 1.86 -9.65
CA GLU A 22 2.44 2.64 -10.32
C GLU A 22 1.94 3.79 -9.49
N TYR A 23 1.93 3.62 -8.19
CA TYR A 23 1.43 4.66 -7.30
C TYR A 23 2.16 4.52 -5.97
N VAL A 24 2.61 5.64 -5.43
CA VAL A 24 3.34 5.67 -4.18
C VAL A 24 2.67 6.67 -3.25
N ASN A 25 2.33 6.21 -2.05
CA ASN A 25 1.82 7.09 -1.00
C ASN A 25 2.90 7.23 0.06
N TYR A 26 3.47 8.42 0.14
CA TYR A 26 4.52 8.70 1.12
C TYR A 26 3.87 9.18 2.42
N MET A 27 4.26 8.57 3.51
CA MET A 27 3.76 8.93 4.83
C MET A 27 4.94 9.37 5.69
N PRO A 28 5.11 10.71 5.86
CA PRO A 28 6.25 11.19 6.66
C PRO A 28 6.24 10.65 8.09
N ARG A 29 5.07 10.39 8.61
CA ARG A 29 4.90 9.82 9.94
C ARG A 29 3.96 8.63 9.85
N GLY A 30 4.49 7.56 9.29
CA GLY A 30 3.73 6.34 9.20
C GLY A 30 3.65 5.66 10.55
N LYS A 31 3.52 4.35 10.51
CA LYS A 31 3.48 3.59 11.75
C LYS A 31 4.75 3.84 12.54
N ASN A 32 4.60 3.97 13.84
CA ASN A 32 5.72 4.21 14.76
C ASN A 32 6.43 5.52 14.50
N GLY A 33 5.79 6.44 13.76
CA GLY A 33 6.38 7.75 13.51
C GLY A 33 7.49 7.77 12.49
N MET A 34 7.75 6.65 11.82
CA MET A 34 8.81 6.55 10.83
C MET A 34 8.30 6.92 9.44
N ARG A 35 9.21 7.31 8.55
CA ARG A 35 8.84 7.55 7.17
C ARG A 35 8.51 6.23 6.52
N CYS A 36 7.34 6.15 5.91
CA CYS A 36 6.90 4.93 5.27
C CYS A 36 6.33 5.23 3.89
N TRP A 37 6.37 4.24 3.03
CA TRP A 37 5.82 4.32 1.68
C TRP A 37 4.93 3.13 1.44
N GLU A 38 3.74 3.41 0.92
CA GLU A 38 2.83 2.38 0.43
C GLU A 38 2.91 2.44 -1.09
N ILE A 39 3.29 1.34 -1.72
CA ILE A 39 3.54 1.33 -3.15
C ILE A 39 2.66 0.31 -3.82
N LYS A 40 1.91 0.76 -4.84
CA LYS A 40 1.17 -0.15 -5.71
C LYS A 40 2.12 -0.54 -6.83
N ALA A 41 2.45 -1.81 -6.91
CA ALA A 41 3.37 -2.32 -7.90
C ALA A 41 2.64 -3.23 -8.87
N GLN A 42 3.05 -3.19 -10.13
CA GLN A 42 2.46 -4.04 -11.15
C GLN A 42 3.51 -5.03 -11.63
N LYS A 43 3.14 -6.30 -11.58
CA LYS A 43 4.01 -7.35 -12.09
C LYS A 43 4.01 -7.34 -13.61
N PRO A 44 5.05 -7.93 -14.24
CA PRO A 44 5.07 -7.98 -15.70
C PRO A 44 3.84 -8.67 -16.32
N ASP A 45 3.19 -9.57 -15.59
CA ASP A 45 1.99 -10.26 -16.07
C ASP A 45 0.72 -9.45 -15.85
N GLY A 46 0.83 -8.25 -15.29
CA GLY A 46 -0.31 -7.38 -15.07
C GLY A 46 -0.94 -7.46 -13.71
N GLU A 47 -0.52 -8.41 -12.89
CA GLU A 47 -1.06 -8.52 -11.54
C GLU A 47 -0.51 -7.42 -10.64
N CYS A 48 -1.31 -7.01 -9.66
CA CYS A 48 -0.89 -6.02 -8.69
C CYS A 48 -0.35 -6.67 -7.44
N MET A 49 0.63 -6.03 -6.85
CA MET A 49 1.05 -6.36 -5.49
C MET A 49 1.34 -5.05 -4.77
N ILE A 50 1.38 -5.12 -3.47
CA ILE A 50 1.61 -3.95 -2.64
C ILE A 50 2.95 -4.14 -1.94
N VAL A 51 3.75 -3.08 -1.93
CA VAL A 51 5.03 -3.08 -1.22
C VAL A 51 4.97 -1.99 -0.16
N LEU A 52 5.29 -2.35 1.07
CA LEU A 52 5.37 -1.41 2.18
C LEU A 52 6.83 -1.27 2.58
N LEU A 53 7.31 -0.04 2.61
CA LEU A 53 8.67 0.26 3.02
C LEU A 53 8.64 1.25 4.16
N CYS A 54 9.45 1.02 5.19
CA CYS A 54 9.59 1.94 6.32
C CYS A 54 11.07 2.17 6.58
N ASP A 55 11.44 3.44 6.72
CA ASP A 55 12.83 3.86 6.88
C ASP A 55 13.05 4.26 8.33
N TYR A 56 13.85 3.48 9.03
CA TYR A 56 14.17 3.73 10.45
C TYR A 56 15.45 4.53 10.62
N GLY A 57 16.05 4.95 9.53
CA GLY A 57 17.31 5.68 9.59
C GLY A 57 18.52 4.75 9.50
N TYR A 58 18.54 3.72 10.31
CA TYR A 58 19.63 2.76 10.30
C TYR A 58 19.34 1.54 9.42
N LYS A 59 18.09 1.39 9.01
CA LYS A 59 17.71 0.31 8.11
C LYS A 59 16.37 0.66 7.45
N VAL A 60 16.07 -0.01 6.37
CA VAL A 60 14.78 0.10 5.69
C VAL A 60 14.12 -1.27 5.74
N ASP A 61 12.98 -1.35 6.43
CA ASP A 61 12.20 -2.57 6.46
C ASP A 61 11.20 -2.55 5.31
N GLY A 62 10.86 -3.72 4.81
CA GLY A 62 9.86 -3.80 3.78
C GLY A 62 9.16 -5.14 3.81
N LYS A 63 7.96 -5.16 3.25
CA LYS A 63 7.23 -6.40 3.06
C LYS A 63 6.33 -6.26 1.86
N THR A 64 5.92 -7.39 1.31
CA THR A 64 4.95 -7.43 0.24
C THR A 64 3.61 -7.88 0.78
N VAL A 65 2.54 -7.35 0.19
CA VAL A 65 1.18 -7.72 0.56
C VAL A 65 0.45 -8.05 -0.73
N GLU A 66 -0.24 -9.18 -0.74
CA GLU A 66 -0.98 -9.60 -1.91
C GLU A 66 -2.47 -9.34 -1.68
N ILE A 67 -3.15 -8.98 -2.78
CA ILE A 67 -4.57 -8.74 -2.75
C ILE A 67 -5.27 -10.06 -3.04
N THR A 68 -6.17 -10.46 -2.15
CA THR A 68 -6.96 -11.67 -2.37
C THR A 68 -8.01 -11.38 -3.43
N PRO A 69 -8.09 -12.19 -4.48
CA PRO A 69 -9.10 -11.96 -5.52
C PRO A 69 -10.51 -11.99 -4.96
N PHE A 70 -11.37 -11.19 -5.55
CA PHE A 70 -12.78 -11.14 -5.15
C PHE A 70 -13.64 -11.03 -6.41
N LYS A 71 -14.91 -11.43 -6.29
CA LYS A 71 -15.80 -11.47 -7.43
C LYS A 71 -16.87 -10.40 -7.43
N ASN A 72 -17.16 -9.82 -6.27
CA ASN A 72 -18.25 -8.87 -6.17
C ASN A 72 -17.92 -7.81 -5.13
N ARG A 73 -18.87 -6.89 -4.95
CA ARG A 73 -18.66 -5.77 -4.05
C ARG A 73 -18.43 -6.23 -2.60
N ASP A 74 -19.16 -7.25 -2.16
CA ASP A 74 -19.01 -7.72 -0.79
C ASP A 74 -17.61 -8.28 -0.56
N GLY A 75 -17.11 -9.06 -1.51
CA GLY A 75 -15.76 -9.58 -1.43
C GLY A 75 -14.73 -8.47 -1.46
N ARG A 76 -14.94 -7.47 -2.33
CA ARG A 76 -14.05 -6.31 -2.37
C ARG A 76 -14.01 -5.61 -1.01
N ASN A 77 -15.17 -5.41 -0.41
CA ASN A 77 -15.23 -4.71 0.88
C ASN A 77 -14.55 -5.51 1.97
N GLU A 78 -14.71 -6.82 1.96
CA GLU A 78 -14.01 -7.68 2.91
C GLU A 78 -12.50 -7.55 2.75
N GLU A 79 -12.03 -7.50 1.50
CA GLU A 79 -10.61 -7.39 1.25
C GLU A 79 -10.08 -6.02 1.70
N ILE A 80 -10.84 -4.95 1.46
CA ILE A 80 -10.45 -3.62 1.93
C ILE A 80 -10.34 -3.62 3.45
N TYR A 81 -11.32 -4.22 4.13
CA TYR A 81 -11.31 -4.31 5.58
C TYR A 81 -10.08 -5.06 6.06
N ARG A 82 -9.78 -6.21 5.44
CA ARG A 82 -8.62 -7.00 5.81
C ARG A 82 -7.32 -6.23 5.61
N LEU A 83 -7.17 -5.59 4.46
CA LEU A 83 -5.94 -4.86 4.16
C LEU A 83 -5.72 -3.71 5.15
N TYR A 84 -6.81 -3.07 5.57
CA TYR A 84 -6.69 -1.99 6.54
C TYR A 84 -6.33 -2.51 7.92
N HIS A 85 -7.08 -3.52 8.41
CA HIS A 85 -6.94 -3.94 9.80
C HIS A 85 -5.82 -4.94 10.03
N GLU A 86 -5.54 -5.78 9.06
CA GLU A 86 -4.51 -6.80 9.23
C GLU A 86 -3.18 -6.38 8.67
N GLU A 87 -3.18 -5.69 7.54
CA GLU A 87 -1.93 -5.31 6.89
C GLU A 87 -1.52 -3.88 7.19
N GLY A 88 -2.42 -3.07 7.72
CA GLY A 88 -2.07 -1.73 8.14
C GLY A 88 -2.00 -0.69 7.03
N LEU A 89 -2.66 -0.94 5.91
CA LEU A 89 -2.67 0.03 4.81
C LEU A 89 -3.54 1.22 5.16
N SER A 90 -3.16 2.41 4.68
CA SER A 90 -3.92 3.62 4.94
C SER A 90 -5.19 3.67 4.10
N GLN A 91 -6.18 4.42 4.59
CA GLN A 91 -7.42 4.60 3.84
C GLN A 91 -7.18 5.31 2.52
N LEU A 92 -6.26 6.28 2.52
CA LEU A 92 -5.94 7.00 1.29
C LEU A 92 -5.38 6.06 0.23
N PHE A 93 -4.45 5.20 0.63
CA PHE A 93 -3.86 4.26 -0.31
C PHE A 93 -4.92 3.28 -0.83
N LEU A 94 -5.78 2.78 0.08
CA LEU A 94 -6.84 1.85 -0.32
C LEU A 94 -7.83 2.50 -1.27
N ALA A 95 -8.15 3.78 -1.05
CA ALA A 95 -9.04 4.48 -1.96
C ALA A 95 -8.46 4.52 -3.37
N ASN A 96 -7.17 4.83 -3.47
CA ASN A 96 -6.52 4.83 -4.78
C ASN A 96 -6.46 3.43 -5.37
N LEU A 97 -6.09 2.45 -4.54
CA LEU A 97 -5.91 1.08 -5.00
C LEU A 97 -7.19 0.50 -5.59
N PHE A 98 -8.33 0.80 -4.96
CA PHE A 98 -9.62 0.25 -5.38
C PHE A 98 -10.46 1.24 -6.16
N ASN A 99 -9.88 2.40 -6.50
CA ASN A 99 -10.55 3.41 -7.28
C ASN A 99 -11.86 3.86 -6.64
N MET A 100 -11.78 4.21 -5.37
CA MET A 100 -12.91 4.63 -4.56
C MET A 100 -12.58 5.95 -3.88
N SER A 101 -13.60 6.62 -3.34
CA SER A 101 -13.34 7.79 -2.52
C SER A 101 -12.87 7.37 -1.13
N GLN A 102 -12.11 8.23 -0.48
CA GLN A 102 -11.65 7.94 0.87
C GLN A 102 -12.82 7.81 1.86
N PRO A 103 -13.86 8.66 1.81
CA PRO A 103 -15.02 8.45 2.68
C PRO A 103 -15.67 7.08 2.51
N SER A 104 -15.71 6.55 1.29
CA SER A 104 -16.27 5.22 1.06
C SER A 104 -15.42 4.16 1.75
N VAL A 105 -14.10 4.27 1.64
CA VAL A 105 -13.20 3.33 2.33
C VAL A 105 -13.40 3.45 3.84
N SER A 106 -13.53 4.67 4.35
CA SER A 106 -13.72 4.88 5.77
C SER A 106 -14.98 4.16 6.28
N LEU A 107 -16.07 4.22 5.52
CA LEU A 107 -17.29 3.53 5.89
C LEU A 107 -17.08 2.02 5.96
N ILE A 108 -16.30 1.48 5.04
CA ILE A 108 -16.06 0.04 5.01
C ILE A 108 -15.21 -0.39 6.19
N VAL A 109 -14.11 0.31 6.45
CA VAL A 109 -13.15 -0.15 7.46
C VAL A 109 -13.61 0.13 8.88
N ASN A 110 -14.54 1.08 9.07
CA ASN A 110 -15.06 1.39 10.39
C ASN A 110 -16.36 0.65 10.69
N LYS A 111 -16.79 -0.21 9.80
CA LYS A 111 -17.98 -0.99 9.99
C LYS A 111 -17.69 -2.12 10.95
N LYS A 112 -18.64 -2.41 11.81
CA LYS A 112 -18.48 -3.50 12.77
C LYS A 112 -19.11 -4.77 12.30
#